data_214b24d25047c47ae2a4bcd0b8fd2131
#
_entry.id   214b24d25047c47ae2a4bcd0b8fd2131
#
_cell.length_a   1.000
_cell.length_b   1.000
_cell.length_c   1.000
_cell.angle_alpha   90.00
_cell.angle_beta   90.00
_cell.angle_gamma   90.00
#
_symmetry.space_group_name_H-M   'P 1'
#
loop_
_entity.id
_entity.type
_entity.pdbx_description
1 polymer ?
#
loop_
_entity_poly.entity_id
_entity_poly.type
_entity_poly.pdbx_seq_one_letter_code
_entity_poly.pdbx_strand_id
1 'polypeptide(L)'
;MKSNTPYMRIFNILLTVAAYGYLVYKLVTFPDYDLLINHFQSVEWSDYLFLIVCVVLMPLNIFFESAKWRELLRNIEPMTLCRAQQQVYFGFVGAFVTPYRAGDYPARATLLSNQSLWPSAIGLGLVGTMAMLIVQLIFGVPSIILFASNQVALPLTRVVVALVVLVLLIVFLPMLVRRLAHRQWKEEKLRQLFTSLADIHTQQFAKVLLWSTARYVVWGLQASAILAFCGVVLSPTEYLIAIPTYYLVLAFFPTLPLADIAIRGSWAMIIFGAFSANDAGIALAVTMVWIINTILPMLIGSIVNKSYRKNK
;
A
#
# COMPACT_ATOMS: atom_id res chain seq x y z
N MET A 1 -21.22 -9.32 9.76
CA MET A 1 -19.92 -10.00 9.71
C MET A 1 -19.34 -10.09 11.12
N LYS A 2 -19.63 -11.21 11.81
CA LYS A 2 -19.01 -11.54 13.11
C LYS A 2 -17.95 -12.60 12.83
N SER A 3 -16.70 -12.21 12.70
CA SER A 3 -15.56 -13.14 12.84
C SER A 3 -14.30 -12.40 13.30
N ASN A 4 -14.41 -11.61 14.37
CA ASN A 4 -13.22 -11.41 15.18
C ASN A 4 -13.24 -12.50 16.24
N THR A 5 -12.65 -13.65 15.90
CA THR A 5 -12.34 -14.64 16.95
C THR A 5 -11.53 -13.92 18.02
N PRO A 6 -11.77 -14.17 19.32
CA PRO A 6 -11.07 -13.49 20.42
C PRO A 6 -9.54 -13.55 20.24
N TYR A 7 -9.03 -14.64 19.69
CA TYR A 7 -7.60 -14.81 19.37
C TYR A 7 -7.07 -13.78 18.37
N MET A 8 -7.81 -13.46 17.30
CA MET A 8 -7.39 -12.47 16.31
C MET A 8 -7.37 -11.06 16.92
N ARG A 9 -8.31 -10.76 17.80
CA ARG A 9 -8.35 -9.47 18.52
C ARG A 9 -7.17 -9.33 19.47
N ILE A 10 -6.86 -10.39 20.23
CA ILE A 10 -5.71 -10.44 21.13
C ILE A 10 -4.42 -10.29 20.34
N PHE A 11 -4.24 -11.05 19.24
CA PHE A 11 -3.07 -10.96 18.39
C PHE A 11 -2.85 -9.53 17.86
N ASN A 12 -3.92 -8.88 17.36
CA ASN A 12 -3.82 -7.50 16.87
C ASN A 12 -3.45 -6.50 17.97
N ILE A 13 -3.97 -6.67 19.20
CA ILE A 13 -3.63 -5.83 20.34
C ILE A 13 -2.15 -6.03 20.69
N LEU A 14 -1.69 -7.28 20.79
CA LEU A 14 -0.28 -7.60 21.10
C LEU A 14 0.66 -7.04 20.03
N LEU A 15 0.34 -7.21 18.74
CA LEU A 15 1.12 -6.66 17.63
C LEU A 15 1.18 -5.13 17.70
N THR A 16 0.05 -4.48 18.00
CA THR A 16 -0.02 -3.03 18.15
C THR A 16 0.85 -2.55 19.31
N VAL A 17 0.71 -3.17 20.49
CA VAL A 17 1.50 -2.82 21.67
C VAL A 17 3.00 -3.04 21.42
N ALA A 18 3.37 -4.17 20.80
CA ALA A 18 4.76 -4.44 20.45
C ALA A 18 5.33 -3.41 19.46
N ALA A 19 4.57 -3.03 18.43
CA ALA A 19 5.00 -2.05 17.44
C ALA A 19 5.18 -0.65 18.05
N TYR A 20 4.22 -0.19 18.86
CA TYR A 20 4.37 1.09 19.57
C TYR A 20 5.49 1.04 20.60
N GLY A 21 5.61 -0.05 21.36
CA GLY A 21 6.68 -0.25 22.33
C GLY A 21 8.05 -0.18 21.67
N TYR A 22 8.22 -0.86 20.53
CA TYR A 22 9.47 -0.80 19.75
C TYR A 22 9.75 0.60 19.19
N LEU A 23 8.72 1.26 18.62
CA LEU A 23 8.86 2.61 18.09
C LEU A 23 9.26 3.61 19.19
N VAL A 24 8.57 3.59 20.34
CA VAL A 24 8.87 4.46 21.48
C VAL A 24 10.25 4.13 22.04
N TYR A 25 10.59 2.85 22.22
CA TYR A 25 11.92 2.44 22.67
C TYR A 25 13.02 3.02 21.78
N LYS A 26 12.88 2.86 20.45
CA LYS A 26 13.86 3.40 19.49
C LYS A 26 13.96 4.93 19.54
N LEU A 27 12.84 5.64 19.64
CA LEU A 27 12.84 7.09 19.73
C LEU A 27 13.43 7.59 21.07
N VAL A 28 13.11 6.96 22.20
CA VAL A 28 13.63 7.36 23.51
C VAL A 28 15.11 7.02 23.67
N THR A 29 15.57 5.92 23.11
CA THR A 29 16.96 5.49 23.16
C THR A 29 17.82 6.02 22.02
N PHE A 30 17.26 6.84 21.13
CA PHE A 30 18.00 7.45 20.04
C PHE A 30 19.04 8.44 20.63
N PRO A 31 20.34 8.19 20.40
CA PRO A 31 21.38 8.94 21.09
C PRO A 31 21.55 10.37 20.54
N ASP A 32 21.21 10.59 19.26
CA ASP A 32 21.65 11.77 18.53
C ASP A 32 20.47 12.53 17.89
N TYR A 33 19.52 13.01 18.70
CA TYR A 33 18.50 13.97 18.21
C TYR A 33 19.14 15.23 17.61
N ASP A 34 20.34 15.57 18.07
CA ASP A 34 21.12 16.67 17.52
C ASP A 34 21.42 16.50 16.02
N LEU A 35 21.58 15.27 15.54
CA LEU A 35 21.74 15.02 14.09
C LEU A 35 20.52 15.48 13.30
N LEU A 36 19.32 15.19 13.77
CA LEU A 36 18.08 15.63 13.12
C LEU A 36 17.89 17.14 13.23
N ILE A 37 18.15 17.71 14.40
CA ILE A 37 18.06 19.15 14.65
C ILE A 37 19.07 19.89 13.77
N ASN A 38 20.32 19.46 13.76
CA ASN A 38 21.39 20.05 12.94
C ASN A 38 21.07 19.91 11.45
N HIS A 39 20.51 18.77 11.01
CA HIS A 39 20.07 18.61 9.63
C HIS A 39 19.02 19.68 9.27
N PHE A 40 17.95 19.85 10.07
CA PHE A 40 16.93 20.87 9.78
C PHE A 40 17.41 22.31 9.93
N GLN A 41 18.45 22.57 10.71
CA GLN A 41 19.09 23.89 10.77
C GLN A 41 19.96 24.17 9.53
N SER A 42 20.48 23.14 8.88
CA SER A 42 21.31 23.23 7.67
C SER A 42 20.54 23.02 6.36
N VAL A 43 19.20 22.81 6.43
CA VAL A 43 18.36 22.62 5.25
C VAL A 43 18.41 23.85 4.34
N GLU A 44 18.86 23.64 3.12
CA GLU A 44 18.86 24.64 2.06
C GLU A 44 17.53 24.65 1.29
N TRP A 45 17.30 25.72 0.52
CA TRP A 45 16.11 25.79 -0.35
C TRP A 45 16.05 24.64 -1.34
N SER A 46 17.18 24.09 -1.77
CA SER A 46 17.28 22.91 -2.65
C SER A 46 16.66 21.65 -2.03
N ASP A 47 16.74 21.49 -0.71
CA ASP A 47 16.24 20.30 -0.02
C ASP A 47 14.70 20.27 0.01
N TYR A 48 14.07 21.45 0.05
CA TYR A 48 12.59 21.52 -0.06
C TYR A 48 12.06 20.99 -1.40
N LEU A 49 12.90 20.90 -2.43
CA LEU A 49 12.54 20.23 -3.69
C LEU A 49 12.12 18.78 -3.44
N PHE A 50 12.79 18.05 -2.56
CA PHE A 50 12.41 16.67 -2.21
C PHE A 50 11.01 16.60 -1.59
N LEU A 51 10.68 17.54 -0.69
CA LEU A 51 9.34 17.63 -0.12
C LEU A 51 8.30 17.99 -1.17
N ILE A 52 8.58 18.97 -2.03
CA ILE A 52 7.69 19.36 -3.14
C ILE A 52 7.45 18.17 -4.08
N VAL A 53 8.50 17.44 -4.47
CA VAL A 53 8.39 16.23 -5.30
C VAL A 53 7.47 15.21 -4.63
N CYS A 54 7.66 14.95 -3.34
CA CYS A 54 6.81 14.00 -2.61
C CYS A 54 5.33 14.43 -2.63
N VAL A 55 5.04 15.72 -2.42
CA VAL A 55 3.66 16.25 -2.43
C VAL A 55 3.06 16.20 -3.84
N VAL A 56 3.82 16.58 -4.88
CA VAL A 56 3.36 16.55 -6.28
C VAL A 56 3.12 15.13 -6.79
N LEU A 57 3.88 14.16 -6.32
CA LEU A 57 3.69 12.75 -6.67
C LEU A 57 2.42 12.15 -6.04
N MET A 58 1.83 12.75 -5.00
CA MET A 58 0.57 12.25 -4.41
C MET A 58 -0.61 12.31 -5.39
N PRO A 59 -0.94 13.42 -6.06
CA PRO A 59 -1.97 13.42 -7.09
C PRO A 59 -1.70 12.40 -8.22
N LEU A 60 -0.44 12.20 -8.60
CA LEU A 60 -0.06 11.21 -9.59
C LEU A 60 -0.32 9.78 -9.11
N ASN A 61 -0.04 9.49 -7.83
CA ASN A 61 -0.41 8.23 -7.18
C ASN A 61 -1.93 7.98 -7.25
N ILE A 62 -2.74 8.99 -6.93
CA ILE A 62 -4.21 8.91 -7.00
C ILE A 62 -4.67 8.75 -8.45
N PHE A 63 -4.04 9.44 -9.40
CA PHE A 63 -4.33 9.28 -10.83
C PHE A 63 -4.16 7.83 -11.29
N PHE A 64 -3.05 7.17 -10.98
CA PHE A 64 -2.81 5.79 -11.37
C PHE A 64 -3.79 4.82 -10.70
N GLU A 65 -4.12 5.03 -9.42
CA GLU A 65 -5.16 4.25 -8.75
C GLU A 65 -6.53 4.43 -9.39
N SER A 66 -6.85 5.65 -9.81
CA SER A 66 -8.13 5.97 -10.47
C SER A 66 -8.21 5.42 -11.89
N ALA A 67 -7.10 5.47 -12.64
CA ALA A 67 -7.00 4.85 -13.96
C ALA A 67 -7.16 3.32 -13.88
N LYS A 68 -6.52 2.70 -12.89
CA LYS A 68 -6.69 1.29 -12.57
C LYS A 68 -8.14 0.95 -12.23
N TRP A 69 -8.76 1.72 -11.32
CA TRP A 69 -10.15 1.53 -10.91
C TRP A 69 -11.12 1.67 -12.08
N ARG A 70 -10.94 2.69 -12.93
CA ARG A 70 -11.72 2.89 -14.15
C ARG A 70 -11.59 1.72 -15.12
N GLU A 71 -10.37 1.18 -15.31
CA GLU A 71 -10.15 0.03 -16.20
C GLU A 71 -10.82 -1.23 -15.66
N LEU A 72 -10.77 -1.48 -14.34
CA LEU A 72 -11.45 -2.60 -13.69
C LEU A 72 -12.96 -2.57 -13.91
N LEU A 73 -13.59 -1.39 -13.82
CA LEU A 73 -15.04 -1.25 -13.95
C LEU A 73 -15.50 -1.03 -15.39
N ARG A 74 -14.61 -1.00 -16.37
CA ARG A 74 -14.91 -0.64 -17.77
C ARG A 74 -16.08 -1.41 -18.36
N ASN A 75 -16.21 -2.70 -18.04
CA ASN A 75 -17.21 -3.58 -18.61
C ASN A 75 -18.54 -3.58 -17.86
N ILE A 76 -18.58 -3.08 -16.61
CA ILE A 76 -19.79 -3.10 -15.77
C ILE A 76 -20.37 -1.70 -15.53
N GLU A 77 -19.53 -0.68 -15.36
CA GLU A 77 -19.95 0.72 -15.24
C GLU A 77 -18.87 1.64 -15.85
N PRO A 78 -18.91 1.90 -17.18
CA PRO A 78 -18.00 2.84 -17.81
C PRO A 78 -18.12 4.22 -17.19
N MET A 79 -16.99 4.85 -16.85
CA MET A 79 -16.97 6.14 -16.19
C MET A 79 -15.83 7.02 -16.65
N THR A 80 -15.96 8.34 -16.43
CA THR A 80 -14.87 9.30 -16.62
C THR A 80 -13.79 9.13 -15.57
N LEU A 81 -12.57 9.58 -15.86
CA LEU A 81 -11.48 9.54 -14.90
C LEU A 81 -11.79 10.36 -13.64
N CYS A 82 -12.42 11.52 -13.80
CA CYS A 82 -12.83 12.39 -12.69
C CYS A 82 -13.76 11.65 -11.72
N ARG A 83 -14.74 10.90 -12.26
CA ARG A 83 -15.64 10.09 -11.43
C ARG A 83 -14.91 8.96 -10.73
N ALA A 84 -13.97 8.29 -11.40
CA ALA A 84 -13.13 7.28 -10.79
C ALA A 84 -12.27 7.87 -9.66
N GLN A 85 -11.71 9.07 -9.83
CA GLN A 85 -10.98 9.78 -8.78
C GLN A 85 -11.86 10.09 -7.56
N GLN A 86 -13.08 10.56 -7.76
CA GLN A 86 -14.02 10.80 -6.66
C GLN A 86 -14.29 9.53 -5.86
N GLN A 87 -14.51 8.40 -6.55
CA GLN A 87 -14.69 7.10 -5.91
C GLN A 87 -13.44 6.66 -5.16
N VAL A 88 -12.26 6.83 -5.73
CA VAL A 88 -10.98 6.50 -5.08
C VAL A 88 -10.75 7.34 -3.84
N TYR A 89 -10.94 8.66 -3.90
CA TYR A 89 -10.83 9.51 -2.72
C TYR A 89 -11.82 9.11 -1.62
N PHE A 90 -13.05 8.76 -1.98
CA PHE A 90 -14.01 8.28 -1.00
C PHE A 90 -13.65 6.90 -0.44
N GLY A 91 -12.99 6.06 -1.24
CA GLY A 91 -12.37 4.81 -0.79
C GLY A 91 -11.38 5.00 0.36
N PHE A 92 -10.55 6.07 0.33
CA PHE A 92 -9.65 6.39 1.44
C PHE A 92 -10.40 6.69 2.75
N VAL A 93 -11.58 7.31 2.68
CA VAL A 93 -12.43 7.51 3.88
C VAL A 93 -12.87 6.17 4.44
N GLY A 94 -13.38 5.27 3.59
CA GLY A 94 -13.77 3.92 4.00
C GLY A 94 -12.60 3.09 4.53
N ALA A 95 -11.45 3.19 3.90
CA ALA A 95 -10.22 2.53 4.32
C ALA A 95 -9.75 3.00 5.70
N PHE A 96 -9.85 4.30 5.99
CA PHE A 96 -9.39 4.88 7.24
C PHE A 96 -10.22 4.47 8.45
N VAL A 97 -11.55 4.33 8.28
CA VAL A 97 -12.45 4.00 9.39
C VAL A 97 -12.62 2.49 9.63
N THR A 98 -12.03 1.65 8.78
CA THR A 98 -12.19 0.19 8.88
C THR A 98 -10.87 -0.53 9.10
N PRO A 99 -10.88 -1.61 9.91
CA PRO A 99 -9.71 -2.47 10.07
C PRO A 99 -9.24 -3.02 8.71
N TYR A 100 -7.93 -3.16 8.55
CA TYR A 100 -7.31 -3.77 7.36
C TYR A 100 -7.67 -3.06 6.05
N ARG A 101 -8.11 -1.78 6.12
CA ARG A 101 -8.59 -1.02 4.96
C ARG A 101 -9.75 -1.71 4.20
N ALA A 102 -10.49 -2.59 4.87
CA ALA A 102 -11.55 -3.40 4.27
C ALA A 102 -12.70 -2.56 3.68
N GLY A 103 -12.88 -1.33 4.14
CA GLY A 103 -13.90 -0.39 3.65
C GLY A 103 -13.54 0.36 2.39
N ASP A 104 -12.33 0.22 1.83
CA ASP A 104 -11.90 0.95 0.63
C ASP A 104 -12.85 0.68 -0.54
N TYR A 105 -12.92 -0.55 -1.02
CA TYR A 105 -13.77 -0.91 -2.16
C TYR A 105 -15.27 -0.80 -1.86
N PRO A 106 -15.78 -1.21 -0.70
CA PRO A 106 -17.15 -0.92 -0.31
C PRO A 106 -17.51 0.56 -0.39
N ALA A 107 -16.66 1.47 0.12
CA ALA A 107 -16.90 2.90 0.03
C ALA A 107 -16.94 3.39 -1.43
N ARG A 108 -15.99 2.98 -2.26
CA ARG A 108 -16.00 3.30 -3.72
C ARG A 108 -17.31 2.84 -4.37
N ALA A 109 -17.74 1.62 -4.07
CA ALA A 109 -18.94 1.02 -4.65
C ALA A 109 -20.23 1.77 -4.27
N THR A 110 -20.29 2.45 -3.11
CA THR A 110 -21.47 3.27 -2.75
C THR A 110 -21.73 4.43 -3.69
N LEU A 111 -20.73 4.85 -4.47
CA LEU A 111 -20.84 5.93 -5.45
C LEU A 111 -21.14 5.43 -6.88
N LEU A 112 -21.39 4.14 -7.07
CA LEU A 112 -21.86 3.59 -8.36
C LEU A 112 -23.27 4.08 -8.67
N SER A 113 -23.59 4.20 -9.95
CA SER A 113 -24.93 4.56 -10.43
C SER A 113 -25.92 3.44 -10.13
N ASN A 114 -25.51 2.20 -10.37
CA ASN A 114 -26.32 1.02 -10.11
C ASN A 114 -25.79 0.26 -8.90
N GLN A 115 -26.58 0.27 -7.82
CA GLN A 115 -26.21 -0.38 -6.55
C GLN A 115 -26.22 -1.92 -6.63
N SER A 116 -26.87 -2.52 -7.63
CA SER A 116 -26.83 -3.98 -7.82
C SER A 116 -25.44 -4.49 -8.23
N LEU A 117 -24.57 -3.62 -8.76
CA LEU A 117 -23.18 -3.92 -9.16
C LEU A 117 -22.18 -3.92 -7.99
N TRP A 118 -22.64 -3.64 -6.78
CA TRP A 118 -21.78 -3.53 -5.61
C TRP A 118 -20.88 -4.75 -5.36
N PRO A 119 -21.41 -6.00 -5.38
CA PRO A 119 -20.59 -7.19 -5.17
C PRO A 119 -19.52 -7.35 -6.26
N SER A 120 -19.90 -7.12 -7.54
CA SER A 120 -19.00 -7.19 -8.67
C SER A 120 -17.87 -6.15 -8.57
N ALA A 121 -18.20 -4.91 -8.19
CA ALA A 121 -17.21 -3.87 -8.03
C ALA A 121 -16.21 -4.18 -6.91
N ILE A 122 -16.65 -4.74 -5.79
CA ILE A 122 -15.76 -5.20 -4.73
C ILE A 122 -14.86 -6.32 -5.22
N GLY A 123 -15.41 -7.31 -5.96
CA GLY A 123 -14.64 -8.38 -6.57
C GLY A 123 -13.53 -7.84 -7.48
N LEU A 124 -13.87 -6.93 -8.40
CA LEU A 124 -12.90 -6.28 -9.28
C LEU A 124 -11.85 -5.47 -8.50
N GLY A 125 -12.25 -4.84 -7.40
CA GLY A 125 -11.31 -4.18 -6.48
C GLY A 125 -10.27 -5.15 -5.91
N LEU A 126 -10.69 -6.35 -5.53
CA LEU A 126 -9.76 -7.40 -5.06
C LEU A 126 -8.76 -7.80 -6.16
N VAL A 127 -9.16 -7.83 -7.45
CA VAL A 127 -8.21 -8.02 -8.56
C VAL A 127 -7.18 -6.90 -8.61
N GLY A 128 -7.61 -5.64 -8.39
CA GLY A 128 -6.69 -4.50 -8.28
C GLY A 128 -5.68 -4.64 -7.14
N THR A 129 -6.11 -5.20 -6.00
CA THR A 129 -5.22 -5.52 -4.88
C THR A 129 -4.24 -6.64 -5.23
N MET A 130 -4.71 -7.70 -5.91
CA MET A 130 -3.85 -8.79 -6.38
C MET A 130 -2.80 -8.31 -7.37
N ALA A 131 -3.16 -7.46 -8.32
CA ALA A 131 -2.21 -6.88 -9.27
C ALA A 131 -1.12 -6.08 -8.54
N MET A 132 -1.48 -5.30 -7.51
CA MET A 132 -0.51 -4.58 -6.70
C MET A 132 0.40 -5.52 -5.90
N LEU A 133 -0.15 -6.58 -5.32
CA LEU A 133 0.64 -7.60 -4.62
C LEU A 133 1.62 -8.31 -5.55
N ILE A 134 1.22 -8.63 -6.79
CA ILE A 134 2.11 -9.21 -7.80
C ILE A 134 3.29 -8.26 -8.08
N VAL A 135 3.04 -6.96 -8.25
CA VAL A 135 4.10 -5.97 -8.44
C VAL A 135 5.03 -5.92 -7.24
N GLN A 136 4.49 -5.89 -6.03
CA GLN A 136 5.28 -5.91 -4.80
C GLN A 136 6.12 -7.18 -4.65
N LEU A 137 5.59 -8.34 -5.07
CA LEU A 137 6.35 -9.59 -5.08
C LEU A 137 7.48 -9.57 -6.13
N ILE A 138 7.22 -9.07 -7.35
CA ILE A 138 8.22 -9.00 -8.41
C ILE A 138 9.43 -8.18 -8.00
N PHE A 139 9.22 -7.01 -7.40
CA PHE A 139 10.31 -6.13 -6.97
C PHE A 139 10.82 -6.47 -5.57
N GLY A 140 9.95 -6.81 -4.64
CA GLY A 140 10.30 -6.98 -3.23
C GLY A 140 10.99 -8.30 -2.92
N VAL A 141 10.66 -9.43 -3.61
CA VAL A 141 11.32 -10.70 -3.31
C VAL A 141 12.79 -10.69 -3.67
N PRO A 142 13.22 -10.23 -4.88
CA PRO A 142 14.65 -10.07 -5.14
C PRO A 142 15.32 -9.13 -4.12
N SER A 143 14.66 -8.03 -3.78
CA SER A 143 15.21 -7.04 -2.85
C SER A 143 15.36 -7.56 -1.43
N ILE A 144 14.40 -8.32 -0.89
CA ILE A 144 14.51 -8.90 0.45
C ILE A 144 15.61 -9.98 0.50
N ILE A 145 15.84 -10.70 -0.60
CA ILE A 145 16.95 -11.66 -0.70
C ILE A 145 18.28 -10.91 -0.65
N LEU A 146 18.43 -9.82 -1.42
CA LEU A 146 19.63 -8.98 -1.41
C LEU A 146 19.82 -8.32 -0.03
N PHE A 147 18.76 -7.82 0.58
CA PHE A 147 18.79 -7.28 1.94
C PHE A 147 19.31 -8.30 2.94
N ALA A 148 18.74 -9.50 2.92
CA ALA A 148 19.15 -10.56 3.84
C ALA A 148 20.57 -11.07 3.56
N SER A 149 21.02 -11.10 2.30
CA SER A 149 22.40 -11.49 1.95
C SER A 149 23.44 -10.47 2.41
N ASN A 150 23.09 -9.19 2.48
CA ASN A 150 23.96 -8.15 3.02
C ASN A 150 24.14 -8.26 4.54
N GLN A 151 23.14 -8.86 5.24
CA GLN A 151 23.20 -9.05 6.70
C GLN A 151 23.77 -10.40 7.09
N VAL A 152 23.54 -11.45 6.30
CA VAL A 152 23.97 -12.82 6.53
C VAL A 152 24.28 -13.48 5.20
N ALA A 153 25.40 -14.21 5.11
CA ALA A 153 25.74 -15.01 3.92
C ALA A 153 24.63 -16.05 3.64
N LEU A 154 23.78 -15.79 2.67
CA LEU A 154 22.70 -16.70 2.30
C LEU A 154 23.19 -17.76 1.32
N PRO A 155 22.98 -19.06 1.58
CA PRO A 155 23.28 -20.10 0.62
C PRO A 155 22.40 -19.95 -0.64
N LEU A 156 22.98 -20.15 -1.82
CA LEU A 156 22.30 -20.04 -3.14
C LEU A 156 20.99 -20.83 -3.20
N THR A 157 20.94 -21.97 -2.49
CA THR A 157 19.74 -22.81 -2.39
C THR A 157 18.52 -22.06 -1.83
N ARG A 158 18.70 -21.20 -0.81
CA ARG A 158 17.59 -20.41 -0.23
C ARG A 158 17.09 -19.34 -1.20
N VAL A 159 18.01 -18.73 -1.96
CA VAL A 159 17.67 -17.77 -3.01
C VAL A 159 16.82 -18.44 -4.09
N VAL A 160 17.25 -19.61 -4.59
CA VAL A 160 16.50 -20.37 -5.59
C VAL A 160 15.15 -20.79 -5.08
N VAL A 161 15.06 -21.31 -3.84
CA VAL A 161 13.77 -21.68 -3.23
C VAL A 161 12.82 -20.48 -3.14
N ALA A 162 13.29 -19.31 -2.70
CA ALA A 162 12.46 -18.11 -2.63
C ALA A 162 11.95 -17.65 -4.00
N LEU A 163 12.78 -17.72 -5.05
CA LEU A 163 12.38 -17.41 -6.42
C LEU A 163 11.37 -18.41 -6.97
N VAL A 164 11.54 -19.70 -6.68
CA VAL A 164 10.57 -20.73 -7.07
C VAL A 164 9.23 -20.49 -6.38
N VAL A 165 9.22 -20.23 -5.08
CA VAL A 165 8.00 -19.89 -4.31
C VAL A 165 7.32 -18.64 -4.90
N LEU A 166 8.08 -17.62 -5.28
CA LEU A 166 7.55 -16.42 -5.93
C LEU A 166 6.83 -16.77 -7.25
N VAL A 167 7.49 -17.54 -8.12
CA VAL A 167 6.91 -17.98 -9.41
C VAL A 167 5.63 -18.78 -9.15
N LEU A 168 5.67 -19.70 -8.20
CA LEU A 168 4.49 -20.48 -7.81
C LEU A 168 3.35 -19.59 -7.34
N LEU A 169 3.60 -18.60 -6.46
CA LEU A 169 2.58 -17.66 -6.00
C LEU A 169 1.98 -16.85 -7.15
N ILE A 170 2.80 -16.33 -8.07
CA ILE A 170 2.33 -15.56 -9.23
C ILE A 170 1.45 -16.40 -10.15
N VAL A 171 1.78 -17.68 -10.33
CA VAL A 171 1.04 -18.60 -11.22
C VAL A 171 -0.20 -19.17 -10.52
N PHE A 172 -0.08 -19.61 -9.28
CA PHE A 172 -1.17 -20.31 -8.59
C PHE A 172 -2.25 -19.37 -8.05
N LEU A 173 -1.90 -18.13 -7.67
CA LEU A 173 -2.89 -17.19 -7.14
C LEU A 173 -4.02 -16.87 -8.13
N PRO A 174 -3.74 -16.53 -9.41
CA PRO A 174 -4.78 -16.36 -10.43
C PRO A 174 -5.57 -17.66 -10.72
N MET A 175 -4.90 -18.82 -10.70
CA MET A 175 -5.56 -20.11 -10.90
C MET A 175 -6.52 -20.43 -9.75
N LEU A 176 -6.12 -20.17 -8.50
CA LEU A 176 -6.98 -20.35 -7.33
C LEU A 176 -8.21 -19.44 -7.40
N VAL A 177 -8.02 -18.18 -7.78
CA VAL A 177 -9.13 -17.23 -7.98
C VAL A 177 -10.10 -17.73 -9.04
N ARG A 178 -9.62 -18.19 -10.19
CA ARG A 178 -10.46 -18.77 -11.24
C ARG A 178 -11.21 -20.01 -10.74
N ARG A 179 -10.57 -20.93 -10.00
CA ARG A 179 -11.23 -22.09 -9.40
C ARG A 179 -12.34 -21.69 -8.43
N LEU A 180 -12.10 -20.69 -7.58
CA LEU A 180 -13.10 -20.18 -6.65
C LEU A 180 -14.27 -19.52 -7.40
N ALA A 181 -14.01 -18.86 -8.51
CA ALA A 181 -15.04 -18.25 -9.35
C ALA A 181 -15.97 -19.28 -10.01
N HIS A 182 -15.44 -20.44 -10.41
CA HIS A 182 -16.23 -21.52 -11.02
C HIS A 182 -16.96 -22.40 -9.99
N ARG A 183 -16.75 -22.18 -8.69
CA ARG A 183 -17.47 -22.92 -7.64
C ARG A 183 -18.93 -22.47 -7.60
N GLN A 184 -19.85 -23.42 -7.43
CA GLN A 184 -21.26 -23.09 -7.22
C GLN A 184 -21.47 -22.48 -5.84
N TRP A 185 -21.63 -21.16 -5.80
CA TRP A 185 -21.95 -20.43 -4.58
C TRP A 185 -23.46 -20.35 -4.40
N LYS A 186 -23.97 -20.68 -3.21
CA LYS A 186 -25.40 -20.60 -2.89
C LYS A 186 -25.90 -19.16 -2.80
N GLU A 187 -25.04 -18.25 -2.36
CA GLU A 187 -25.40 -16.83 -2.25
C GLU A 187 -25.09 -16.08 -3.55
N GLU A 188 -26.10 -15.44 -4.11
CA GLU A 188 -26.03 -14.66 -5.35
C GLU A 188 -24.93 -13.60 -5.32
N LYS A 189 -24.79 -12.89 -4.18
CA LYS A 189 -23.77 -11.85 -4.00
C LYS A 189 -22.34 -12.40 -4.07
N LEU A 190 -22.10 -13.58 -3.47
CA LEU A 190 -20.79 -14.25 -3.55
C LEU A 190 -20.53 -14.76 -4.98
N ARG A 191 -21.56 -15.28 -5.64
CA ARG A 191 -21.46 -15.70 -7.04
C ARG A 191 -21.05 -14.51 -7.93
N GLN A 192 -21.74 -13.38 -7.84
CA GLN A 192 -21.42 -12.17 -8.60
C GLN A 192 -20.00 -11.66 -8.32
N LEU A 193 -19.57 -11.66 -7.07
CA LEU A 193 -18.21 -11.26 -6.67
C LEU A 193 -17.15 -12.15 -7.36
N PHE A 194 -17.31 -13.48 -7.27
CA PHE A 194 -16.32 -14.41 -7.82
C PHE A 194 -16.38 -14.52 -9.34
N THR A 195 -17.56 -14.40 -9.96
CA THR A 195 -17.68 -14.40 -11.43
C THR A 195 -16.97 -13.20 -12.02
N SER A 196 -17.13 -12.01 -11.39
CA SER A 196 -16.43 -10.80 -11.82
C SER A 196 -14.91 -10.91 -11.77
N LEU A 197 -14.38 -11.73 -10.85
CA LEU A 197 -12.95 -12.03 -10.77
C LEU A 197 -12.46 -12.87 -11.97
N ALA A 198 -13.32 -13.77 -12.49
CA ALA A 198 -12.97 -14.67 -13.60
C ALA A 198 -13.09 -14.02 -14.97
N ASP A 199 -14.01 -13.06 -15.12
CA ASP A 199 -14.38 -12.46 -16.40
C ASP A 199 -13.41 -11.37 -16.90
N ILE A 200 -12.29 -11.18 -16.20
CA ILE A 200 -11.27 -10.21 -16.61
C ILE A 200 -10.45 -10.77 -17.76
N HIS A 201 -10.52 -10.08 -18.91
CA HIS A 201 -9.69 -10.39 -20.06
C HIS A 201 -8.21 -10.11 -19.78
N THR A 202 -7.33 -10.92 -20.39
CA THR A 202 -5.87 -10.80 -20.23
C THR A 202 -5.35 -9.38 -20.54
N GLN A 203 -5.87 -8.73 -21.59
CA GLN A 203 -5.49 -7.37 -21.95
C GLN A 203 -5.91 -6.34 -20.88
N GLN A 204 -7.07 -6.51 -20.29
CA GLN A 204 -7.55 -5.64 -19.20
C GLN A 204 -6.67 -5.84 -17.95
N PHE A 205 -6.37 -7.08 -17.60
CA PHE A 205 -5.47 -7.38 -16.48
C PHE A 205 -4.06 -6.82 -16.69
N ALA A 206 -3.52 -6.91 -17.91
CA ALA A 206 -2.22 -6.32 -18.26
C ALA A 206 -2.20 -4.79 -18.04
N LYS A 207 -3.28 -4.09 -18.40
CA LYS A 207 -3.41 -2.63 -18.11
C LYS A 207 -3.50 -2.35 -16.62
N VAL A 208 -4.27 -3.16 -15.88
CA VAL A 208 -4.36 -3.05 -14.41
C VAL A 208 -3.00 -3.24 -13.76
N LEU A 209 -2.21 -4.20 -14.26
CA LEU A 209 -0.84 -4.45 -13.80
C LEU A 209 0.08 -3.26 -14.13
N LEU A 210 -0.02 -2.71 -15.35
CA LEU A 210 0.73 -1.53 -15.76
C LEU A 210 0.47 -0.32 -14.84
N TRP A 211 -0.80 -0.01 -14.55
CA TRP A 211 -1.17 1.07 -13.63
C TRP A 211 -0.70 0.80 -12.20
N SER A 212 -0.72 -0.46 -11.76
CA SER A 212 -0.18 -0.85 -10.45
C SER A 212 1.33 -0.68 -10.38
N THR A 213 2.06 -1.02 -11.46
CA THR A 213 3.51 -0.82 -11.56
C THR A 213 3.87 0.66 -11.56
N ALA A 214 3.18 1.47 -12.37
CA ALA A 214 3.39 2.93 -12.39
C ALA A 214 3.17 3.56 -11.00
N ARG A 215 2.11 3.14 -10.31
CA ARG A 215 1.83 3.56 -8.93
C ARG A 215 2.92 3.13 -7.95
N TYR A 216 3.42 1.90 -8.09
CA TYR A 216 4.49 1.38 -7.24
C TYR A 216 5.80 2.17 -7.41
N VAL A 217 6.14 2.53 -8.65
CA VAL A 217 7.29 3.41 -8.94
C VAL A 217 7.12 4.77 -8.25
N VAL A 218 5.92 5.36 -8.33
CA VAL A 218 5.63 6.62 -7.61
C VAL A 218 5.82 6.48 -6.10
N TRP A 219 5.40 5.39 -5.50
CA TRP A 219 5.64 5.13 -4.08
C TRP A 219 7.14 5.08 -3.75
N GLY A 220 7.92 4.41 -4.61
CA GLY A 220 9.38 4.35 -4.46
C GLY A 220 10.01 5.73 -4.52
N LEU A 221 9.65 6.55 -5.52
CA LEU A 221 10.14 7.91 -5.68
C LEU A 221 9.74 8.82 -4.51
N GLN A 222 8.49 8.71 -4.02
CA GLN A 222 8.06 9.44 -2.84
C GLN A 222 8.86 9.07 -1.58
N ALA A 223 9.06 7.75 -1.36
CA ALA A 223 9.83 7.27 -0.23
C ALA A 223 11.28 7.76 -0.29
N SER A 224 11.93 7.67 -1.47
CA SER A 224 13.29 8.16 -1.66
C SER A 224 13.39 9.66 -1.39
N ALA A 225 12.49 10.45 -1.95
CA ALA A 225 12.50 11.90 -1.80
C ALA A 225 12.32 12.32 -0.33
N ILE A 226 11.35 11.74 0.37
CA ILE A 226 11.09 12.17 1.75
C ILE A 226 12.17 11.66 2.73
N LEU A 227 12.76 10.48 2.49
CA LEU A 227 13.90 10.00 3.26
C LEU A 227 15.09 10.98 3.13
N ALA A 228 15.40 11.39 1.90
CA ALA A 228 16.45 12.38 1.63
C ALA A 228 16.15 13.72 2.33
N PHE A 229 14.91 14.22 2.26
CA PHE A 229 14.48 15.43 2.96
C PHE A 229 14.66 15.34 4.49
N CYS A 230 14.48 14.15 5.06
CA CYS A 230 14.66 13.92 6.51
C CYS A 230 16.11 13.56 6.89
N GLY A 231 17.09 13.78 6.00
CA GLY A 231 18.51 13.51 6.29
C GLY A 231 18.88 12.03 6.26
N VAL A 232 18.05 11.18 5.65
CA VAL A 232 18.31 9.76 5.44
C VAL A 232 18.75 9.56 3.99
N VAL A 233 20.03 9.79 3.72
CA VAL A 233 20.61 9.69 2.38
C VAL A 233 21.21 8.29 2.21
N LEU A 234 20.66 7.54 1.27
CA LEU A 234 21.10 6.19 0.90
C LEU A 234 21.72 6.23 -0.51
N SER A 235 22.61 5.30 -0.80
CA SER A 235 23.08 5.09 -2.15
C SER A 235 21.94 4.58 -3.07
N PRO A 236 22.03 4.75 -4.40
CA PRO A 236 21.00 4.25 -5.32
C PRO A 236 20.72 2.75 -5.18
N THR A 237 21.74 1.96 -4.91
CA THR A 237 21.60 0.52 -4.68
C THR A 237 20.88 0.19 -3.39
N GLU A 238 21.14 0.93 -2.31
CA GLU A 238 20.45 0.78 -1.03
C GLU A 238 18.97 1.16 -1.14
N TYR A 239 18.62 2.23 -1.86
CA TYR A 239 17.22 2.56 -2.16
C TYR A 239 16.51 1.43 -2.91
N LEU A 240 17.17 0.83 -3.93
CA LEU A 240 16.61 -0.28 -4.71
C LEU A 240 16.45 -1.56 -3.89
N ILE A 241 17.19 -1.73 -2.80
CA ILE A 241 17.07 -2.87 -1.88
C ILE A 241 16.06 -2.54 -0.76
N ALA A 242 16.21 -1.42 -0.08
CA ALA A 242 15.44 -1.11 1.12
C ALA A 242 13.97 -0.82 0.83
N ILE A 243 13.65 0.00 -0.20
CA ILE A 243 12.28 0.41 -0.48
C ILE A 243 11.38 -0.75 -0.92
N PRO A 244 11.77 -1.61 -1.89
CA PRO A 244 10.94 -2.75 -2.25
C PRO A 244 10.81 -3.78 -1.12
N THR A 245 11.88 -3.98 -0.33
CA THR A 245 11.82 -4.81 0.88
C THR A 245 10.79 -4.28 1.87
N TYR A 246 10.80 -2.98 2.15
CA TYR A 246 9.87 -2.32 3.05
C TYR A 246 8.42 -2.46 2.59
N TYR A 247 8.12 -2.16 1.34
CA TYR A 247 6.76 -2.28 0.82
C TYR A 247 6.27 -3.73 0.74
N LEU A 248 7.15 -4.69 0.46
CA LEU A 248 6.80 -6.11 0.47
C LEU A 248 6.45 -6.56 1.89
N VAL A 249 7.25 -6.21 2.88
CA VAL A 249 6.97 -6.55 4.28
C VAL A 249 5.64 -5.96 4.71
N LEU A 250 5.37 -4.69 4.42
CA LEU A 250 4.10 -4.04 4.76
C LEU A 250 2.88 -4.70 4.09
N ALA A 251 3.03 -5.32 2.93
CA ALA A 251 1.92 -6.02 2.27
C ALA A 251 1.39 -7.20 3.09
N PHE A 252 2.24 -7.82 3.93
CA PHE A 252 1.88 -8.97 4.77
C PHE A 252 1.50 -8.59 6.20
N PHE A 253 1.66 -7.32 6.57
CA PHE A 253 1.27 -6.79 7.90
C PHE A 253 0.10 -5.81 7.78
N PRO A 254 -1.11 -6.27 7.44
CA PRO A 254 -2.29 -5.41 7.41
C PRO A 254 -2.64 -4.93 8.81
N THR A 255 -2.90 -3.64 8.97
CA THR A 255 -2.95 -2.99 10.27
C THR A 255 -4.32 -2.38 10.58
N LEU A 256 -4.58 -2.16 11.86
CA LEU A 256 -5.62 -1.26 12.33
C LEU A 256 -5.20 0.18 12.07
N PRO A 257 -6.13 1.11 11.77
CA PRO A 257 -5.77 2.49 11.42
C PRO A 257 -4.85 3.18 12.43
N LEU A 258 -5.09 2.97 13.72
CA LEU A 258 -4.27 3.55 14.80
C LEU A 258 -2.89 2.89 14.94
N ALA A 259 -2.77 1.60 14.59
CA ALA A 259 -1.50 0.87 14.64
C ALA A 259 -0.67 1.02 13.36
N ASP A 260 -1.27 1.50 12.27
CA ASP A 260 -0.64 1.53 10.95
C ASP A 260 0.68 2.32 10.97
N ILE A 261 0.68 3.50 11.59
CA ILE A 261 1.89 4.34 11.65
C ILE A 261 3.00 3.70 12.51
N ALA A 262 2.65 3.07 13.63
CA ALA A 262 3.64 2.43 14.49
C ALA A 262 4.26 1.21 13.82
N ILE A 263 3.47 0.39 13.16
CA ILE A 263 3.95 -0.79 12.43
C ILE A 263 4.82 -0.38 11.24
N ARG A 264 4.41 0.65 10.49
CA ARG A 264 5.21 1.23 9.41
C ARG A 264 6.53 1.78 9.91
N GLY A 265 6.50 2.56 10.99
CA GLY A 265 7.70 3.11 11.62
C GLY A 265 8.65 2.03 12.10
N SER A 266 8.14 1.01 12.79
CA SER A 266 8.96 -0.11 13.29
C SER A 266 9.67 -0.87 12.16
N TRP A 267 8.95 -1.23 11.09
CA TRP A 267 9.56 -1.89 9.94
C TRP A 267 10.52 -0.98 9.18
N ALA A 268 10.22 0.31 9.10
CA ALA A 268 11.13 1.28 8.48
C ALA A 268 12.45 1.38 9.26
N MET A 269 12.39 1.47 10.59
CA MET A 269 13.59 1.48 11.43
C MET A 269 14.42 0.20 11.31
N ILE A 270 13.78 -0.97 11.17
CA ILE A 270 14.49 -2.23 10.96
C ILE A 270 15.17 -2.25 9.57
N ILE A 271 14.47 -1.81 8.53
CA ILE A 271 14.94 -1.97 7.14
C ILE A 271 15.87 -0.83 6.74
N PHE A 272 15.45 0.44 6.93
CA PHE A 272 16.28 1.60 6.59
C PHE A 272 17.39 1.82 7.62
N GLY A 273 17.15 1.48 8.89
CA GLY A 273 18.15 1.52 9.96
C GLY A 273 19.33 0.56 9.75
N ALA A 274 19.20 -0.44 8.87
CA ALA A 274 20.32 -1.28 8.44
C ALA A 274 21.32 -0.52 7.54
N PHE A 275 20.91 0.62 6.96
CA PHE A 275 21.70 1.45 6.04
C PHE A 275 21.98 2.84 6.59
N SER A 276 21.24 3.30 7.60
CA SER A 276 21.38 4.63 8.19
C SER A 276 21.14 4.59 9.68
N ALA A 277 21.98 5.29 10.45
CA ALA A 277 21.81 5.44 11.90
C ALA A 277 20.80 6.53 12.29
N ASN A 278 20.21 7.28 11.31
CA ASN A 278 19.26 8.35 11.58
C ASN A 278 17.83 7.80 11.82
N ASP A 279 17.63 7.11 12.94
CA ASP A 279 16.33 6.53 13.31
C ASP A 279 15.21 7.59 13.40
N ALA A 280 15.51 8.78 13.90
CA ALA A 280 14.54 9.88 14.00
C ALA A 280 14.12 10.41 12.63
N GLY A 281 15.06 10.55 11.70
CA GLY A 281 14.79 10.94 10.31
C GLY A 281 13.95 9.89 9.60
N ILE A 282 14.22 8.60 9.81
CA ILE A 282 13.43 7.48 9.27
C ILE A 282 11.98 7.54 9.79
N ALA A 283 11.79 7.70 11.10
CA ALA A 283 10.46 7.79 11.70
C ALA A 283 9.66 8.99 11.16
N LEU A 284 10.31 10.15 11.06
CA LEU A 284 9.71 11.36 10.50
C LEU A 284 9.33 11.17 9.04
N ALA A 285 10.23 10.62 8.20
CA ALA A 285 9.97 10.35 6.79
C ALA A 285 8.74 9.47 6.58
N VAL A 286 8.64 8.36 7.31
CA VAL A 286 7.50 7.44 7.22
C VAL A 286 6.20 8.10 7.68
N THR A 287 6.27 8.92 8.73
CA THR A 287 5.11 9.67 9.22
C THR A 287 4.62 10.66 8.16
N MET A 288 5.53 11.41 7.53
CA MET A 288 5.20 12.38 6.49
C MET A 288 4.59 11.69 5.25
N VAL A 289 5.18 10.59 4.77
CA VAL A 289 4.63 9.81 3.66
C VAL A 289 3.23 9.29 4.00
N TRP A 290 3.03 8.82 5.24
CA TRP A 290 1.72 8.34 5.68
C TRP A 290 0.67 9.46 5.70
N ILE A 291 1.02 10.65 6.19
CA ILE A 291 0.13 11.82 6.16
C ILE A 291 -0.20 12.19 4.72
N ILE A 292 0.80 12.30 3.84
CA ILE A 292 0.63 12.71 2.44
C ILE A 292 -0.23 11.70 1.67
N ASN A 293 -0.01 10.39 1.86
CA ASN A 293 -0.66 9.35 1.07
C ASN A 293 -1.92 8.74 1.72
N THR A 294 -2.22 9.05 2.97
CA THR A 294 -3.39 8.50 3.68
C THR A 294 -4.30 9.60 4.20
N ILE A 295 -3.76 10.54 4.99
CA ILE A 295 -4.59 11.57 5.65
C ILE A 295 -5.08 12.59 4.63
N LEU A 296 -4.20 13.14 3.80
CA LEU A 296 -4.60 14.13 2.80
C LEU A 296 -5.67 13.60 1.81
N PRO A 297 -5.50 12.41 1.19
CA PRO A 297 -6.55 11.83 0.35
C PRO A 297 -7.87 11.57 1.08
N MET A 298 -7.82 11.14 2.33
CA MET A 298 -9.01 10.94 3.17
C MET A 298 -9.75 12.27 3.41
N LEU A 299 -9.04 13.34 3.75
CA LEU A 299 -9.65 14.66 3.95
C LEU A 299 -10.30 15.18 2.67
N ILE A 300 -9.60 15.08 1.53
CA ILE A 300 -10.15 15.44 0.21
C ILE A 300 -11.41 14.60 -0.09
N GLY A 301 -11.35 13.29 0.14
CA GLY A 301 -12.49 12.38 -0.05
C GLY A 301 -13.71 12.73 0.79
N SER A 302 -13.50 13.19 2.02
CA SER A 302 -14.59 13.64 2.92
C SER A 302 -15.29 14.89 2.38
N ILE A 303 -14.55 15.83 1.78
CA ILE A 303 -15.10 17.06 1.20
C ILE A 303 -15.84 16.76 -0.10
N VAL A 304 -15.22 15.99 -0.99
CA VAL A 304 -15.79 15.61 -2.29
C VAL A 304 -17.14 14.88 -2.13
N ASN A 305 -17.25 14.00 -1.15
CA ASN A 305 -18.49 13.27 -0.89
C ASN A 305 -19.65 14.19 -0.42
N LYS A 306 -19.37 15.23 0.36
CA LYS A 306 -20.39 16.22 0.77
C LYS A 306 -20.97 16.97 -0.45
N SER A 307 -20.09 17.33 -1.41
CA SER A 307 -20.49 18.00 -2.63
C SER A 307 -21.35 17.10 -3.54
N TYR A 308 -21.02 15.82 -3.64
CA TYR A 308 -21.77 14.85 -4.44
C TYR A 308 -23.19 14.62 -3.88
N ARG A 309 -23.35 14.57 -2.55
CA ARG A 309 -24.67 14.41 -1.90
C ARG A 309 -25.58 15.62 -2.01
N LYS A 310 -25.02 16.82 -2.18
CA LYS A 310 -25.81 18.04 -2.38
C LYS A 310 -26.38 18.19 -3.80
N ASN A 311 -25.77 17.50 -4.77
CA ASN A 311 -26.14 17.59 -6.20
C ASN A 311 -26.99 16.39 -6.68
N LYS A 312 -27.37 15.47 -5.78
CA LYS A 312 -28.40 14.44 -5.96
C LYS A 312 -29.69 14.82 -5.25
#